data_35f58f7083e173a3d3f81522214e56c1
#
_entry.id   35f58f7083e173a3d3f81522214e56c1
#
_cell.length_a   1.000
_cell.length_b   1.000
_cell.length_c   1.000
_cell.angle_alpha   90.00
_cell.angle_beta   90.00
_cell.angle_gamma   90.00
#
_symmetry.space_group_name_H-M   'P 1'
#
loop_
_entity.id
_entity.type
_entity.pdbx_description
1 polymer ?
#
loop_
_entity_poly.entity_id
_entity_poly.type
_entity_poly.pdbx_seq_one_letter_code
_entity_poly.pdbx_strand_id
1 'polypeptide(L)'
;EIDIDEARQLIKTYYQSKTQHDATDDDMQEADKVSANITKILSSQTFDFSAKGYVALHRRIFDGVFKHAGKVRDYNITKKEWVLDGDTVHYLNWEDLHRALDYDIQQERQFSYKGLTTDQQIQHITRFVSGIWQIHAFGEGNTRTTAVFAILYLRDLGYKVENDMFAQHSWYFRNALVRANYRNAVEGIDYAPEYLERFFRNLLLSEQWDLRNRYLHIHPTDEWRVQPNLVGDVASTREKEVVTREKTREKILLLMKVSPKITTSQMAEKIGISPKGVEWQISKLKAD
;
A
#
# COMPACT_ATOMS: atom_id res chain seq x y z
N GLU A 1 -17.33 12.48 -26.12
CA GLU A 1 -18.03 11.74 -25.06
C GLU A 1 -18.28 10.31 -25.55
N ILE A 2 -17.96 9.32 -24.73
CA ILE A 2 -18.27 7.91 -25.01
C ILE A 2 -19.65 7.64 -24.41
N ASP A 3 -20.61 7.17 -25.22
CA ASP A 3 -21.93 6.85 -24.71
C ASP A 3 -21.96 5.57 -23.86
N ILE A 4 -23.05 5.35 -23.12
CA ILE A 4 -23.17 4.24 -22.17
C ILE A 4 -23.07 2.87 -22.85
N ASP A 5 -23.61 2.73 -24.06
CA ASP A 5 -23.60 1.45 -24.77
C ASP A 5 -22.20 1.17 -25.36
N GLU A 6 -21.50 2.19 -25.86
CA GLU A 6 -20.10 2.10 -26.26
C GLU A 6 -19.21 1.75 -25.06
N ALA A 7 -19.45 2.36 -23.89
CA ALA A 7 -18.74 2.05 -22.65
C ALA A 7 -18.94 0.59 -22.22
N ARG A 8 -20.19 0.09 -22.25
CA ARG A 8 -20.52 -1.32 -21.94
C ARG A 8 -19.84 -2.30 -22.88
N GLN A 9 -19.84 -1.98 -24.18
CA GLN A 9 -19.21 -2.85 -25.18
C GLN A 9 -17.69 -2.88 -25.03
N LEU A 10 -17.05 -1.75 -24.75
CA LEU A 10 -15.61 -1.66 -24.47
C LEU A 10 -15.21 -2.47 -23.23
N ILE A 11 -15.98 -2.35 -22.14
CA ILE A 11 -15.78 -3.12 -20.91
C ILE A 11 -15.93 -4.61 -21.21
N LYS A 12 -16.98 -5.02 -21.94
CA LYS A 12 -17.21 -6.41 -22.33
C LYS A 12 -16.05 -6.96 -23.16
N THR A 13 -15.58 -6.23 -24.17
CA THR A 13 -14.46 -6.61 -25.03
C THR A 13 -13.15 -6.72 -24.23
N TYR A 14 -12.90 -5.79 -23.30
CA TYR A 14 -11.76 -5.80 -22.41
C TYR A 14 -11.72 -7.08 -21.55
N TYR A 15 -12.85 -7.46 -20.95
CA TYR A 15 -12.90 -8.68 -20.14
C TYR A 15 -12.85 -9.95 -20.99
N GLN A 16 -13.44 -9.96 -22.19
CA GLN A 16 -13.32 -11.09 -23.13
C GLN A 16 -11.88 -11.29 -23.61
N SER A 17 -11.09 -10.20 -23.76
CA SER A 17 -9.67 -10.32 -24.10
C SER A 17 -8.80 -10.80 -22.92
N LYS A 18 -9.28 -10.60 -21.69
CA LYS A 18 -8.63 -11.07 -20.46
C LYS A 18 -8.90 -12.54 -20.14
N THR A 19 -10.04 -13.08 -20.58
CA THR A 19 -10.39 -14.51 -20.35
C THR A 19 -9.51 -15.50 -21.12
N GLN A 20 -8.54 -15.04 -21.90
CA GLN A 20 -7.45 -15.88 -22.42
C GLN A 20 -6.19 -15.90 -21.53
N HIS A 21 -6.17 -15.17 -20.42
CA HIS A 21 -5.16 -15.27 -19.36
C HIS A 21 -5.90 -15.16 -18.03
N ASP A 22 -6.23 -16.31 -17.51
CA ASP A 22 -6.84 -16.56 -16.21
C ASP A 22 -6.00 -15.92 -15.08
N ALA A 23 -6.20 -14.64 -14.81
CA ALA A 23 -6.05 -14.10 -13.45
C ALA A 23 -7.35 -14.48 -12.74
N THR A 24 -7.38 -15.64 -12.37
CA THR A 24 -8.35 -16.67 -12.28
C THR A 24 -8.98 -16.61 -10.92
N ASP A 25 -10.01 -17.37 -10.74
CA ASP A 25 -10.56 -17.79 -9.45
C ASP A 25 -9.48 -18.03 -8.39
N ASP A 26 -8.28 -18.45 -8.74
CA ASP A 26 -7.15 -18.67 -7.85
C ASP A 26 -6.63 -17.37 -7.20
N ASP A 27 -6.47 -16.25 -7.94
CA ASP A 27 -6.01 -14.97 -7.37
C ASP A 27 -7.08 -14.35 -6.47
N MET A 28 -8.37 -14.49 -6.81
CA MET A 28 -9.46 -14.04 -5.97
C MET A 28 -9.57 -14.91 -4.72
N GLN A 29 -9.46 -16.23 -4.84
CA GLN A 29 -9.45 -17.17 -3.72
C GLN A 29 -8.25 -16.91 -2.80
N GLU A 30 -7.07 -16.58 -3.35
CA GLU A 30 -5.90 -16.18 -2.56
C GLU A 30 -6.20 -14.92 -1.75
N ALA A 31 -6.75 -13.88 -2.39
CA ALA A 31 -7.07 -12.60 -1.74
C ALA A 31 -8.11 -12.77 -0.64
N ASP A 32 -9.16 -13.56 -0.89
CA ASP A 32 -10.22 -13.86 0.07
C ASP A 32 -9.67 -14.64 1.28
N LYS A 33 -8.82 -15.63 1.02
CA LYS A 33 -8.20 -16.44 2.07
C LYS A 33 -7.26 -15.60 2.95
N VAL A 34 -6.44 -14.75 2.35
CA VAL A 34 -5.58 -13.82 3.08
C VAL A 34 -6.42 -12.87 3.93
N SER A 35 -7.50 -12.32 3.37
CA SER A 35 -8.42 -11.41 4.09
C SER A 35 -9.07 -12.11 5.29
N ALA A 36 -9.53 -13.34 5.13
CA ALA A 36 -10.08 -14.15 6.21
C ALA A 36 -9.04 -14.45 7.31
N ASN A 37 -7.81 -14.80 6.92
CA ASN A 37 -6.71 -15.03 7.86
C ASN A 37 -6.38 -13.74 8.65
N ILE A 38 -6.30 -12.60 7.99
CA ILE A 38 -6.06 -11.29 8.64
C ILE A 38 -7.18 -10.98 9.63
N THR A 39 -8.44 -11.13 9.24
CA THR A 39 -9.59 -10.91 10.11
C THR A 39 -9.50 -11.79 11.37
N LYS A 40 -9.19 -13.08 11.21
CA LYS A 40 -8.99 -14.01 12.32
C LYS A 40 -7.84 -13.60 13.25
N ILE A 41 -6.74 -13.13 12.68
CA ILE A 41 -5.57 -12.65 13.44
C ILE A 41 -5.94 -11.43 14.25
N LEU A 42 -6.58 -10.42 13.62
CA LEU A 42 -6.94 -9.16 14.26
C LEU A 42 -8.06 -9.29 15.30
N SER A 43 -8.86 -10.37 15.23
CA SER A 43 -9.85 -10.72 16.24
C SER A 43 -9.25 -11.44 17.44
N SER A 44 -8.03 -11.97 17.31
CA SER A 44 -7.32 -12.61 18.42
C SER A 44 -6.59 -11.54 19.26
N GLN A 45 -6.56 -11.74 20.60
CA GLN A 45 -5.85 -10.83 21.51
C GLN A 45 -4.38 -11.21 21.70
N THR A 46 -3.87 -12.18 20.94
CA THR A 46 -2.49 -12.67 21.10
C THR A 46 -1.58 -11.93 20.14
N PHE A 47 -0.63 -11.18 20.69
CA PHE A 47 0.45 -10.53 19.95
C PHE A 47 1.80 -10.91 20.56
N ASP A 48 2.68 -11.49 19.76
CA ASP A 48 4.07 -11.75 20.14
C ASP A 48 4.97 -10.69 19.49
N PHE A 49 5.35 -9.68 20.29
CA PHE A 49 6.26 -8.62 19.88
C PHE A 49 7.70 -9.10 19.91
N SER A 50 8.02 -9.99 18.97
CA SER A 50 9.36 -10.54 18.76
C SER A 50 9.63 -10.81 17.28
N ALA A 51 10.91 -10.99 16.89
CA ALA A 51 11.24 -11.39 15.53
C ALA A 51 10.62 -12.75 15.16
N LYS A 52 10.55 -13.69 16.10
CA LYS A 52 9.84 -14.97 15.91
C LYS A 52 8.33 -14.74 15.71
N GLY A 53 7.75 -13.83 16.50
CA GLY A 53 6.34 -13.40 16.36
C GLY A 53 6.07 -12.78 15.00
N TYR A 54 6.96 -11.93 14.47
CA TYR A 54 6.84 -11.33 13.13
C TYR A 54 6.86 -12.41 12.03
N VAL A 55 7.77 -13.39 12.13
CA VAL A 55 7.83 -14.52 11.19
C VAL A 55 6.59 -15.43 11.32
N ALA A 56 6.12 -15.69 12.53
CA ALA A 56 4.90 -16.44 12.77
C ALA A 56 3.65 -15.71 12.25
N LEU A 57 3.64 -14.39 12.32
CA LEU A 57 2.57 -13.56 11.76
C LEU A 57 2.47 -13.72 10.25
N HIS A 58 3.61 -13.66 9.53
CA HIS A 58 3.64 -13.94 8.09
C HIS A 58 3.08 -15.35 7.79
N ARG A 59 3.49 -16.37 8.55
CA ARG A 59 2.95 -17.73 8.38
C ARG A 59 1.44 -17.76 8.52
N ARG A 60 0.89 -17.11 9.56
CA ARG A 60 -0.57 -17.09 9.82
C ARG A 60 -1.34 -16.34 8.74
N ILE A 61 -0.80 -15.22 8.23
CA ILE A 61 -1.44 -14.42 7.17
C ILE A 61 -1.55 -15.24 5.88
N PHE A 62 -0.50 -15.97 5.52
CA PHE A 62 -0.39 -16.67 4.25
C PHE A 62 -0.56 -18.20 4.38
N ASP A 63 -1.14 -18.65 5.49
CA ASP A 63 -1.46 -20.06 5.70
C ASP A 63 -2.41 -20.58 4.63
N GLY A 64 -2.00 -21.65 3.98
CA GLY A 64 -2.70 -22.26 2.85
C GLY A 64 -2.73 -21.40 1.56
N VAL A 65 -1.91 -20.35 1.47
CA VAL A 65 -1.72 -19.49 0.31
C VAL A 65 -0.32 -19.68 -0.27
N PHE A 66 0.72 -19.44 0.53
CA PHE A 66 2.10 -19.62 0.10
C PHE A 66 2.73 -20.88 0.70
N LYS A 67 3.36 -21.70 -0.14
CA LYS A 67 4.16 -22.85 0.33
C LYS A 67 5.33 -22.43 1.23
N HIS A 68 5.79 -21.17 1.10
CA HIS A 68 6.87 -20.57 1.88
C HIS A 68 6.38 -19.66 3.00
N ALA A 69 5.10 -19.74 3.38
CA ALA A 69 4.56 -18.93 4.48
C ALA A 69 5.37 -19.11 5.77
N GLY A 70 5.85 -17.99 6.34
CA GLY A 70 6.72 -18.00 7.52
C GLY A 70 8.16 -18.45 7.29
N LYS A 71 8.63 -18.49 6.05
CA LYS A 71 10.04 -18.70 5.72
C LYS A 71 10.72 -17.38 5.38
N VAL A 72 11.76 -17.03 6.13
CA VAL A 72 12.65 -15.92 5.80
C VAL A 72 13.39 -16.27 4.52
N ARG A 73 13.53 -15.30 3.60
CA ARG A 73 14.26 -15.52 2.34
C ARG A 73 15.75 -15.78 2.58
N ASP A 74 16.35 -16.54 1.70
CA ASP A 74 17.76 -16.91 1.67
C ASP A 74 18.48 -16.39 0.42
N TYR A 75 17.93 -15.33 -0.20
CA TYR A 75 18.46 -14.66 -1.39
C TYR A 75 18.19 -13.16 -1.33
N ASN A 76 18.97 -12.37 -2.09
CA ASN A 76 18.75 -10.94 -2.23
C ASN A 76 17.60 -10.65 -3.20
N ILE A 77 16.86 -9.58 -2.93
CA ILE A 77 15.66 -9.21 -3.67
C ILE A 77 15.76 -7.78 -4.19
N THR A 78 15.25 -7.58 -5.38
CA THR A 78 15.09 -6.26 -6.01
C THR A 78 13.68 -6.17 -6.58
N LYS A 79 12.99 -5.06 -6.35
CA LYS A 79 11.63 -4.81 -6.85
C LYS A 79 11.58 -3.46 -7.53
N LYS A 80 11.07 -3.44 -8.75
CA LYS A 80 10.78 -2.18 -9.45
C LYS A 80 9.57 -1.50 -8.83
N GLU A 81 9.74 -0.24 -8.42
CA GLU A 81 8.71 0.53 -7.76
C GLU A 81 8.15 1.62 -8.66
N TRP A 82 6.83 1.64 -8.82
CA TRP A 82 6.16 2.62 -9.67
C TRP A 82 6.43 4.07 -9.27
N VAL A 83 6.40 4.39 -7.97
CA VAL A 83 6.66 5.75 -7.47
C VAL A 83 8.11 6.20 -7.62
N LEU A 84 9.00 5.29 -8.01
CA LEU A 84 10.43 5.50 -8.25
C LEU A 84 10.79 5.39 -9.75
N ASP A 85 9.84 5.54 -10.68
CA ASP A 85 10.06 5.36 -12.12
C ASP A 85 10.70 4.01 -12.49
N GLY A 86 10.42 2.98 -11.69
CA GLY A 86 10.96 1.63 -11.89
C GLY A 86 12.31 1.38 -11.21
N ASP A 87 12.84 2.34 -10.45
CA ASP A 87 13.96 2.10 -9.54
C ASP A 87 13.53 1.33 -8.29
N THR A 88 14.45 0.98 -7.42
CA THR A 88 14.24 0.06 -6.29
C THR A 88 14.70 0.64 -4.97
N VAL A 89 14.05 0.22 -3.88
CA VAL A 89 14.59 0.39 -2.53
C VAL A 89 15.73 -0.60 -2.31
N HIS A 90 16.77 -0.19 -1.61
CA HIS A 90 17.81 -1.09 -1.13
C HIS A 90 17.31 -1.89 0.08
N TYR A 91 16.87 -3.11 -0.19
CA TYR A 91 16.49 -4.05 0.86
C TYR A 91 17.73 -4.67 1.52
N LEU A 92 17.56 -5.16 2.75
CA LEU A 92 18.67 -5.74 3.49
C LEU A 92 19.18 -7.04 2.85
N ASN A 93 20.48 -7.31 2.98
CA ASN A 93 21.08 -8.58 2.58
C ASN A 93 20.43 -9.75 3.32
N TRP A 94 20.22 -10.86 2.63
CA TRP A 94 19.54 -12.03 3.19
C TRP A 94 20.27 -12.60 4.42
N GLU A 95 21.61 -12.52 4.46
CA GLU A 95 22.44 -13.00 5.56
C GLU A 95 22.20 -12.24 6.89
N ASP A 96 21.72 -10.99 6.78
CA ASP A 96 21.51 -10.10 7.93
C ASP A 96 20.08 -10.07 8.45
N LEU A 97 19.11 -10.68 7.77
CA LEU A 97 17.69 -10.53 8.04
C LEU A 97 17.28 -10.88 9.47
N HIS A 98 17.73 -12.04 9.96
CA HIS A 98 17.40 -12.49 11.31
C HIS A 98 17.98 -11.56 12.37
N ARG A 99 19.26 -11.16 12.20
CA ARG A 99 19.94 -10.28 13.13
C ARG A 99 19.28 -8.89 13.17
N ALA A 100 18.90 -8.35 12.01
CA ALA A 100 18.26 -7.04 11.92
C ALA A 100 16.86 -7.05 12.54
N LEU A 101 16.04 -8.07 12.25
CA LEU A 101 14.73 -8.21 12.89
C LEU A 101 14.82 -8.29 14.41
N ASP A 102 15.73 -9.12 14.92
CA ASP A 102 15.94 -9.25 16.36
C ASP A 102 16.41 -7.93 16.97
N TYR A 103 17.36 -7.25 16.31
CA TYR A 103 17.91 -6.00 16.80
C TYR A 103 16.85 -4.89 16.83
N ASP A 104 16.14 -4.64 15.73
CA ASP A 104 15.19 -3.54 15.64
C ASP A 104 14.01 -3.72 16.60
N ILE A 105 13.50 -4.95 16.73
CA ILE A 105 12.41 -5.26 17.66
C ILE A 105 12.88 -5.16 19.12
N GLN A 106 14.13 -5.54 19.43
CA GLN A 106 14.68 -5.37 20.76
C GLN A 106 14.91 -3.91 21.13
N GLN A 107 15.39 -3.08 20.19
CA GLN A 107 15.54 -1.64 20.39
C GLN A 107 14.18 -1.00 20.66
N GLU A 108 13.16 -1.35 19.86
CA GLU A 108 11.81 -0.82 20.04
C GLU A 108 11.19 -1.25 21.39
N ARG A 109 11.41 -2.48 21.82
CA ARG A 109 10.96 -2.97 23.14
C ARG A 109 11.54 -2.18 24.30
N GLN A 110 12.76 -1.64 24.14
CA GLN A 110 13.44 -0.82 25.17
C GLN A 110 13.10 0.66 25.04
N PHE A 111 12.47 1.06 23.94
CA PHE A 111 12.12 2.46 23.69
C PHE A 111 10.98 2.91 24.60
N SER A 112 11.07 4.14 25.10
CA SER A 112 10.05 4.73 25.97
C SER A 112 9.34 5.89 25.28
N TYR A 113 8.04 5.76 25.12
CA TYR A 113 7.15 6.82 24.61
C TYR A 113 6.84 7.92 25.67
N LYS A 114 7.25 7.70 26.92
CA LYS A 114 6.98 8.63 28.03
C LYS A 114 7.64 9.99 27.80
N GLY A 115 6.85 11.05 27.84
CA GLY A 115 7.33 12.43 27.69
C GLY A 115 7.51 12.89 26.23
N LEU A 116 7.25 12.05 25.25
CA LEU A 116 7.27 12.46 23.85
C LEU A 116 6.01 13.24 23.48
N THR A 117 6.18 14.27 22.66
CA THR A 117 5.04 14.92 22.01
C THR A 117 4.38 13.99 21.01
N THR A 118 3.13 14.28 20.62
CA THR A 118 2.41 13.50 19.60
C THR A 118 3.20 13.42 18.30
N ASP A 119 3.81 14.51 17.85
CA ASP A 119 4.63 14.52 16.64
C ASP A 119 5.84 13.59 16.75
N GLN A 120 6.54 13.63 17.90
CA GLN A 120 7.67 12.73 18.15
C GLN A 120 7.25 11.26 18.18
N GLN A 121 6.06 10.96 18.73
CA GLN A 121 5.52 9.60 18.72
C GLN A 121 5.23 9.14 17.29
N ILE A 122 4.55 9.97 16.48
CA ILE A 122 4.28 9.66 15.07
C ILE A 122 5.56 9.43 14.28
N GLN A 123 6.55 10.31 14.43
CA GLN A 123 7.84 10.18 13.76
C GLN A 123 8.56 8.90 14.16
N HIS A 124 8.53 8.53 15.43
CA HIS A 124 9.16 7.31 15.91
C HIS A 124 8.45 6.05 15.36
N ILE A 125 7.11 5.99 15.45
CA ILE A 125 6.28 4.92 14.88
C ILE A 125 6.57 4.77 13.38
N THR A 126 6.60 5.89 12.65
CA THR A 126 6.91 5.90 11.21
C THR A 126 8.27 5.28 10.93
N ARG A 127 9.30 5.69 11.66
CA ARG A 127 10.66 5.19 11.50
C ARG A 127 10.74 3.69 11.80
N PHE A 128 10.15 3.25 12.91
CA PHE A 128 10.17 1.84 13.29
C PHE A 128 9.45 0.96 12.28
N VAL A 129 8.21 1.30 11.91
CA VAL A 129 7.43 0.49 10.95
C VAL A 129 8.09 0.46 9.58
N SER A 130 8.64 1.59 9.13
CA SER A 130 9.34 1.69 7.85
C SER A 130 10.65 0.88 7.85
N GLY A 131 11.40 0.87 8.95
CA GLY A 131 12.61 0.07 9.13
C GLY A 131 12.32 -1.45 9.07
N ILE A 132 11.32 -1.92 9.81
CA ILE A 132 10.86 -3.32 9.75
C ILE A 132 10.47 -3.73 8.32
N TRP A 133 9.78 -2.85 7.60
CA TRP A 133 9.44 -3.12 6.20
C TRP A 133 10.66 -3.17 5.28
N GLN A 134 11.67 -2.30 5.49
CA GLN A 134 12.89 -2.24 4.67
C GLN A 134 13.75 -3.51 4.81
N ILE A 135 13.75 -4.16 5.97
CA ILE A 135 14.39 -5.47 6.16
C ILE A 135 13.91 -6.44 5.08
N HIS A 136 12.64 -6.38 4.71
CA HIS A 136 12.02 -7.16 3.63
C HIS A 136 12.30 -8.65 3.76
N ALA A 137 11.95 -9.19 4.93
CA ALA A 137 12.37 -10.51 5.38
C ALA A 137 11.85 -11.69 4.52
N PHE A 138 10.79 -11.48 3.74
CA PHE A 138 10.12 -12.55 2.99
C PHE A 138 10.25 -12.31 1.47
N GLY A 139 10.16 -13.38 0.69
CA GLY A 139 10.12 -13.29 -0.77
C GLY A 139 8.87 -12.55 -1.29
N GLU A 140 7.73 -12.74 -0.61
CA GLU A 140 6.45 -12.10 -0.92
C GLU A 140 5.71 -11.74 0.37
N GLY A 141 4.69 -10.85 0.31
CA GLY A 141 3.80 -10.54 1.44
C GLY A 141 4.34 -9.57 2.49
N ASN A 142 5.53 -8.98 2.30
CA ASN A 142 6.16 -8.09 3.30
C ASN A 142 5.25 -6.92 3.70
N THR A 143 4.65 -6.20 2.76
CA THR A 143 3.79 -5.05 3.06
C THR A 143 2.54 -5.45 3.84
N ARG A 144 1.90 -6.57 3.48
CA ARG A 144 0.71 -7.07 4.20
C ARG A 144 1.08 -7.49 5.63
N THR A 145 2.22 -8.17 5.80
CA THR A 145 2.72 -8.54 7.13
C THR A 145 3.05 -7.31 7.97
N THR A 146 3.74 -6.32 7.41
CA THR A 146 4.06 -5.08 8.10
C THR A 146 2.80 -4.31 8.49
N ALA A 147 1.77 -4.27 7.64
CA ALA A 147 0.50 -3.62 7.96
C ALA A 147 -0.20 -4.28 9.16
N VAL A 148 -0.34 -5.60 9.14
CA VAL A 148 -0.97 -6.34 10.26
C VAL A 148 -0.13 -6.23 11.53
N PHE A 149 1.21 -6.32 11.42
CA PHE A 149 2.12 -6.11 12.54
C PHE A 149 1.97 -4.71 13.13
N ALA A 150 1.92 -3.67 12.29
CA ALA A 150 1.71 -2.29 12.75
C ALA A 150 0.37 -2.12 13.49
N ILE A 151 -0.72 -2.73 13.01
CA ILE A 151 -2.01 -2.70 13.71
C ILE A 151 -1.88 -3.31 15.11
N LEU A 152 -1.30 -4.52 15.21
CA LEU A 152 -1.15 -5.22 16.48
C LEU A 152 -0.21 -4.45 17.43
N TYR A 153 0.90 -3.93 16.92
CA TYR A 153 1.83 -3.11 17.67
C TYR A 153 1.19 -1.82 18.21
N LEU A 154 0.44 -1.10 17.38
CA LEU A 154 -0.25 0.11 17.81
C LEU A 154 -1.34 -0.18 18.86
N ARG A 155 -2.02 -1.33 18.76
CA ARG A 155 -2.96 -1.80 19.78
C ARG A 155 -2.26 -2.10 21.09
N ASP A 156 -1.07 -2.71 21.04
CA ASP A 156 -0.24 -2.98 22.23
C ASP A 156 0.24 -1.71 22.91
N LEU A 157 0.48 -0.64 22.13
CA LEU A 157 0.74 0.72 22.65
C LEU A 157 -0.52 1.43 23.20
N GLY A 158 -1.70 0.81 23.12
CA GLY A 158 -2.96 1.34 23.63
C GLY A 158 -3.80 2.15 22.64
N TYR A 159 -3.41 2.23 21.37
CA TYR A 159 -4.21 2.88 20.35
C TYR A 159 -5.39 2.01 19.89
N LYS A 160 -6.53 2.64 19.58
CA LYS A 160 -7.67 1.98 18.95
C LYS A 160 -7.49 1.99 17.44
N VAL A 161 -6.99 0.90 16.88
CA VAL A 161 -6.70 0.78 15.45
C VAL A 161 -7.46 -0.37 14.84
N GLU A 162 -8.16 -0.07 13.75
CA GLU A 162 -8.86 -1.05 12.90
C GLU A 162 -8.16 -1.20 11.55
N ASN A 163 -8.55 -2.21 10.76
CA ASN A 163 -7.91 -2.51 9.48
C ASN A 163 -8.37 -1.59 8.34
N ASP A 164 -9.44 -0.82 8.53
CA ASP A 164 -10.13 -0.10 7.44
C ASP A 164 -9.21 0.87 6.69
N MET A 165 -8.41 1.65 7.42
CA MET A 165 -7.44 2.57 6.81
C MET A 165 -6.40 1.84 5.97
N PHE A 166 -5.89 0.71 6.45
CA PHE A 166 -4.92 -0.11 5.71
C PHE A 166 -5.56 -0.76 4.48
N ALA A 167 -6.81 -1.21 4.58
CA ALA A 167 -7.54 -1.79 3.47
C ALA A 167 -7.88 -0.75 2.39
N GLN A 168 -8.38 0.43 2.80
CA GLN A 168 -8.77 1.50 1.88
C GLN A 168 -7.57 2.16 1.20
N HIS A 169 -6.46 2.33 1.92
CA HIS A 169 -5.27 3.02 1.48
C HIS A 169 -4.04 2.11 1.35
N SER A 170 -4.24 0.81 1.09
CA SER A 170 -3.17 -0.20 1.04
C SER A 170 -2.06 0.15 0.04
N TRP A 171 -2.42 0.70 -1.12
CA TRP A 171 -1.46 1.14 -2.14
C TRP A 171 -0.69 2.39 -1.71
N TYR A 172 -1.37 3.35 -1.06
CA TYR A 172 -0.70 4.52 -0.49
C TYR A 172 0.28 4.10 0.62
N PHE A 173 -0.15 3.26 1.55
CA PHE A 173 0.70 2.75 2.64
C PHE A 173 1.97 2.09 2.10
N ARG A 174 1.82 1.21 1.08
CA ARG A 174 2.96 0.58 0.41
C ARG A 174 3.91 1.61 -0.22
N ASN A 175 3.39 2.55 -0.98
CA ASN A 175 4.21 3.57 -1.65
C ASN A 175 4.84 4.55 -0.66
N ALA A 176 4.18 4.84 0.46
CA ALA A 176 4.74 5.64 1.54
C ALA A 176 5.93 4.93 2.23
N LEU A 177 5.86 3.61 2.42
CA LEU A 177 6.98 2.80 2.89
C LEU A 177 8.16 2.83 1.89
N VAL A 178 7.88 2.73 0.59
CA VAL A 178 8.89 2.88 -0.46
C VAL A 178 9.58 4.24 -0.35
N ARG A 179 8.80 5.33 -0.31
CA ARG A 179 9.35 6.71 -0.25
C ARG A 179 10.12 7.00 1.04
N ALA A 180 9.70 6.42 2.17
CA ALA A 180 10.41 6.56 3.44
C ALA A 180 11.79 5.89 3.43
N ASN A 181 12.03 4.94 2.52
CA ASN A 181 13.25 4.13 2.45
C ASN A 181 14.04 4.32 1.14
N TYR A 182 13.67 5.28 0.30
CA TYR A 182 14.36 5.54 -0.95
C TYR A 182 15.13 6.85 -0.94
N ARG A 183 16.39 6.78 -1.40
CA ARG A 183 17.27 7.92 -1.58
C ARG A 183 18.07 7.76 -2.87
N ASN A 184 18.13 8.82 -3.66
CA ASN A 184 19.02 8.92 -4.82
C ASN A 184 19.76 10.26 -4.78
N ALA A 185 20.99 10.23 -4.24
CA ALA A 185 21.80 11.44 -4.05
C ALA A 185 22.23 12.08 -5.39
N VAL A 186 22.31 11.30 -6.47
CA VAL A 186 22.68 11.81 -7.80
C VAL A 186 21.57 12.70 -8.36
N GLU A 187 20.31 12.33 -8.12
CA GLU A 187 19.14 13.08 -8.57
C GLU A 187 18.64 14.08 -7.51
N GLY A 188 19.31 14.17 -6.35
CA GLY A 188 18.90 15.04 -5.26
C GLY A 188 17.62 14.58 -4.56
N ILE A 189 17.27 13.30 -4.67
CA ILE A 189 16.08 12.71 -4.03
C ILE A 189 16.50 12.17 -2.66
N ASP A 190 15.83 12.66 -1.61
CA ASP A 190 16.06 12.21 -0.24
C ASP A 190 14.88 11.36 0.27
N TYR A 191 15.09 10.70 1.42
CA TYR A 191 14.03 10.00 2.14
C TYR A 191 12.83 10.92 2.37
N ALA A 192 11.63 10.39 2.19
CA ALA A 192 10.39 11.15 2.35
C ALA A 192 9.42 10.43 3.33
N PRO A 193 9.75 10.37 4.64
CA PRO A 193 8.92 9.73 5.65
C PRO A 193 7.60 10.45 5.90
N GLU A 194 7.47 11.73 5.53
CA GLU A 194 6.29 12.55 5.73
C GLU A 194 5.02 11.96 5.10
N TYR A 195 5.12 11.20 4.03
CA TYR A 195 3.96 10.52 3.44
C TYR A 195 3.44 9.41 4.36
N LEU A 196 4.33 8.65 4.99
CA LEU A 196 3.95 7.62 5.96
C LEU A 196 3.48 8.25 7.27
N GLU A 197 4.07 9.38 7.70
CA GLU A 197 3.58 10.15 8.84
C GLU A 197 2.14 10.63 8.63
N ARG A 198 1.78 11.15 7.44
CA ARG A 198 0.40 11.55 7.10
C ARG A 198 -0.57 10.37 7.21
N PHE A 199 -0.17 9.18 6.79
CA PHE A 199 -0.98 7.98 6.96
C PHE A 199 -1.23 7.68 8.44
N PHE A 200 -0.20 7.72 9.28
CA PHE A 200 -0.35 7.48 10.72
C PHE A 200 -1.09 8.62 11.43
N ARG A 201 -0.96 9.86 11.00
CA ARG A 201 -1.75 10.99 11.51
C ARG A 201 -3.25 10.81 11.24
N ASN A 202 -3.62 10.41 10.03
CA ASN A 202 -5.01 10.09 9.72
C ASN A 202 -5.51 8.90 10.58
N LEU A 203 -4.68 7.86 10.72
CA LEU A 203 -5.03 6.65 11.46
C LEU A 203 -5.19 6.90 12.97
N LEU A 204 -4.26 7.64 13.59
CA LEU A 204 -4.17 7.75 15.04
C LEU A 204 -4.78 9.03 15.59
N LEU A 205 -4.79 10.10 14.81
CA LEU A 205 -5.25 11.43 15.22
C LEU A 205 -6.53 11.87 14.51
N SER A 206 -7.05 11.03 13.59
CA SER A 206 -8.21 11.37 12.75
C SER A 206 -8.02 12.66 11.93
N GLU A 207 -6.76 12.99 11.59
CA GLU A 207 -6.46 14.06 10.64
C GLU A 207 -6.97 13.68 9.24
N GLN A 208 -7.13 14.67 8.37
CA GLN A 208 -7.73 14.47 7.04
C GLN A 208 -6.72 14.81 5.93
N TRP A 209 -5.51 14.23 6.01
CA TRP A 209 -4.53 14.36 4.93
C TRP A 209 -5.00 13.64 3.68
N ASP A 210 -4.82 14.26 2.52
CA ASP A 210 -5.15 13.64 1.22
C ASP A 210 -4.10 12.57 0.86
N LEU A 211 -4.49 11.30 0.94
CA LEU A 211 -3.63 10.14 0.73
C LEU A 211 -3.65 9.69 -0.75
N ARG A 212 -3.12 10.51 -1.66
CA ARG A 212 -3.06 10.19 -3.10
C ARG A 212 -1.69 9.72 -3.52
N ASN A 213 -1.64 8.58 -4.19
CA ASN A 213 -0.40 7.95 -4.66
C ASN A 213 0.43 8.83 -5.60
N ARG A 214 -0.20 9.66 -6.42
CA ARG A 214 0.48 10.58 -7.35
C ARG A 214 1.42 11.57 -6.66
N TYR A 215 1.17 11.92 -5.38
CA TYR A 215 2.04 12.83 -4.63
C TYR A 215 3.35 12.18 -4.17
N LEU A 216 3.43 10.85 -4.22
CA LEU A 216 4.59 10.08 -3.78
C LEU A 216 5.58 9.84 -4.90
N HIS A 217 5.22 10.15 -6.14
CA HIS A 217 6.10 9.93 -7.29
C HIS A 217 7.33 10.83 -7.22
N ILE A 218 8.52 10.29 -7.52
CA ILE A 218 9.78 11.06 -7.45
C ILE A 218 9.86 12.15 -8.53
N HIS A 219 9.27 11.92 -9.71
CA HIS A 219 9.15 12.89 -10.80
C HIS A 219 7.67 13.15 -11.11
N PRO A 220 6.98 13.93 -10.25
CA PRO A 220 5.58 14.24 -10.50
C PRO A 220 5.44 15.14 -11.73
N THR A 221 4.45 14.86 -12.58
CA THR A 221 4.05 15.78 -13.64
C THR A 221 3.53 17.09 -13.04
N ASP A 222 3.48 18.17 -13.83
CA ASP A 222 2.99 19.48 -13.33
C ASP A 222 1.56 19.41 -12.79
N GLU A 223 0.71 18.53 -13.34
CA GLU A 223 -0.63 18.24 -12.80
C GLU A 223 -0.62 17.58 -11.42
N TRP A 224 0.49 16.94 -11.02
CA TRP A 224 0.63 16.20 -9.76
C TRP A 224 1.34 17.00 -8.66
N ARG A 225 1.92 18.16 -8.99
CA ARG A 225 2.69 19.02 -8.04
C ARG A 225 1.82 19.79 -7.06
N VAL A 226 0.50 19.61 -7.08
CA VAL A 226 -0.40 20.24 -6.11
C VAL A 226 -0.12 19.69 -4.71
N GLN A 227 0.33 20.57 -3.81
CA GLN A 227 0.61 20.20 -2.41
C GLN A 227 -0.66 19.68 -1.73
N PRO A 228 -0.59 18.58 -0.98
CA PRO A 228 -1.72 18.12 -0.20
C PRO A 228 -1.98 19.10 0.95
N ASN A 229 -3.07 19.82 0.90
CA ASN A 229 -3.55 20.61 2.02
C ASN A 229 -4.29 19.70 3.01
N LEU A 230 -4.25 20.04 4.30
CA LEU A 230 -5.24 19.55 5.26
C LEU A 230 -6.63 19.91 4.70
N VAL A 231 -7.47 18.92 4.53
CA VAL A 231 -8.82 19.12 3.98
C VAL A 231 -9.66 19.80 5.04
N GLY A 232 -9.59 21.13 5.06
CA GLY A 232 -10.35 22.01 5.95
C GLY A 232 -11.61 22.63 5.37
N ASP A 233 -11.94 22.32 4.08
CA ASP A 233 -13.14 22.84 3.42
C ASP A 233 -13.92 21.72 2.71
N VAL A 234 -14.88 21.15 3.42
CA VAL A 234 -15.66 19.97 3.00
C VAL A 234 -16.63 20.24 1.85
N ALA A 235 -17.00 21.50 1.58
CA ALA A 235 -18.03 21.83 0.60
C ALA A 235 -17.53 21.91 -0.86
N SER A 236 -16.30 22.37 -1.10
CA SER A 236 -15.77 22.48 -2.47
C SER A 236 -15.13 21.18 -2.97
N THR A 237 -14.87 20.23 -2.07
CA THR A 237 -14.16 18.98 -2.35
C THR A 237 -15.06 17.93 -3.02
N ARG A 238 -16.36 17.90 -2.67
CA ARG A 238 -17.30 16.93 -3.26
C ARG A 238 -17.52 17.17 -4.77
N GLU A 239 -17.68 18.41 -5.20
CA GLU A 239 -17.83 18.72 -6.63
C GLU A 239 -16.54 18.44 -7.42
N LYS A 240 -15.37 18.79 -6.87
CA LYS A 240 -14.07 18.47 -7.48
C LYS A 240 -13.79 16.97 -7.53
N GLU A 241 -14.21 16.21 -6.53
CA GLU A 241 -14.08 14.74 -6.53
C GLU A 241 -14.97 14.06 -7.56
N VAL A 242 -16.20 14.52 -7.75
CA VAL A 242 -17.12 13.99 -8.76
C VAL A 242 -16.54 14.25 -10.17
N VAL A 243 -16.13 15.47 -10.46
CA VAL A 243 -15.50 15.83 -11.75
C VAL A 243 -14.20 15.06 -12.00
N THR A 244 -13.40 14.82 -10.97
CA THR A 244 -12.15 14.04 -11.09
C THR A 244 -12.42 12.56 -11.33
N ARG A 245 -13.47 12.00 -10.72
CA ARG A 245 -13.90 10.60 -10.92
C ARG A 245 -14.45 10.38 -12.33
N GLU A 246 -15.25 11.28 -12.84
CA GLU A 246 -15.75 11.25 -14.22
C GLU A 246 -14.61 11.31 -15.24
N LYS A 247 -13.68 12.25 -15.10
CA LYS A 247 -12.47 12.33 -15.93
C LYS A 247 -11.61 11.08 -15.87
N THR A 248 -11.53 10.41 -14.71
CA THR A 248 -10.79 9.15 -14.55
C THR A 248 -11.48 7.99 -15.27
N ARG A 249 -12.82 7.91 -15.20
CA ARG A 249 -13.62 6.93 -15.94
C ARG A 249 -13.47 7.09 -17.45
N GLU A 250 -13.54 8.31 -17.95
CA GLU A 250 -13.32 8.63 -19.36
C GLU A 250 -11.92 8.20 -19.84
N LYS A 251 -10.88 8.49 -19.05
CA LYS A 251 -9.51 8.06 -19.36
C LYS A 251 -9.37 6.53 -19.40
N ILE A 252 -10.00 5.81 -18.48
CA ILE A 252 -10.03 4.34 -18.48
C ILE A 252 -10.68 3.82 -19.77
N LEU A 253 -11.85 4.33 -20.13
CA LEU A 253 -12.56 3.92 -21.33
C LEU A 253 -11.77 4.24 -22.61
N LEU A 254 -11.11 5.40 -22.66
CA LEU A 254 -10.27 5.78 -23.80
C LEU A 254 -9.07 4.83 -23.95
N LEU A 255 -8.42 4.48 -22.84
CA LEU A 255 -7.29 3.52 -22.85
C LEU A 255 -7.73 2.11 -23.30
N MET A 256 -8.91 1.66 -22.89
CA MET A 256 -9.49 0.40 -23.38
C MET A 256 -9.80 0.44 -24.89
N LYS A 257 -10.30 1.58 -25.38
CA LYS A 257 -10.59 1.78 -26.81
C LYS A 257 -9.32 1.77 -27.67
N VAL A 258 -8.27 2.44 -27.21
CA VAL A 258 -6.98 2.54 -27.94
C VAL A 258 -6.17 1.24 -27.84
N SER A 259 -6.26 0.54 -26.74
CA SER A 259 -5.48 -0.67 -26.46
C SER A 259 -6.34 -1.71 -25.74
N PRO A 260 -7.12 -2.54 -26.44
CA PRO A 260 -8.03 -3.52 -25.83
C PRO A 260 -7.37 -4.55 -24.92
N LYS A 261 -6.05 -4.77 -25.08
CA LYS A 261 -5.24 -5.69 -24.26
C LYS A 261 -4.47 -5.01 -23.10
N ILE A 262 -4.70 -3.72 -22.86
CA ILE A 262 -4.04 -2.99 -21.78
C ILE A 262 -4.40 -3.59 -20.42
N THR A 263 -3.41 -3.78 -19.54
CA THR A 263 -3.63 -4.33 -18.20
C THR A 263 -4.11 -3.24 -17.23
N THR A 264 -4.76 -3.63 -16.12
CA THR A 264 -5.13 -2.70 -15.05
C THR A 264 -3.91 -1.99 -14.46
N SER A 265 -2.76 -2.67 -14.39
CA SER A 265 -1.50 -2.07 -13.96
C SER A 265 -0.99 -1.01 -14.93
N GLN A 266 -1.05 -1.27 -16.24
CA GLN A 266 -0.66 -0.29 -17.27
C GLN A 266 -1.63 0.89 -17.33
N MET A 267 -2.94 0.66 -17.12
CA MET A 267 -3.91 1.76 -17.00
C MET A 267 -3.66 2.59 -15.74
N ALA A 268 -3.37 1.92 -14.63
CA ALA A 268 -3.04 2.56 -13.36
C ALA A 268 -1.84 3.48 -13.49
N GLU A 269 -0.78 3.00 -14.14
CA GLU A 269 0.43 3.76 -14.45
C GLU A 269 0.13 5.01 -15.31
N LYS A 270 -0.63 4.84 -16.40
CA LYS A 270 -0.96 5.95 -17.32
C LYS A 270 -1.91 6.98 -16.72
N ILE A 271 -2.77 6.59 -15.77
CA ILE A 271 -3.76 7.47 -15.16
C ILE A 271 -3.27 8.05 -13.82
N GLY A 272 -2.25 7.42 -13.20
CA GLY A 272 -1.71 7.83 -11.91
C GLY A 272 -2.57 7.41 -10.71
N ILE A 273 -3.26 6.26 -10.82
CA ILE A 273 -4.05 5.67 -9.72
C ILE A 273 -3.62 4.23 -9.47
N SER A 274 -4.05 3.63 -8.36
CA SER A 274 -3.73 2.22 -8.09
C SER A 274 -4.43 1.27 -9.08
N PRO A 275 -3.87 0.07 -9.35
CA PRO A 275 -4.55 -0.98 -10.10
C PRO A 275 -5.93 -1.32 -9.52
N LYS A 276 -6.05 -1.41 -8.19
CA LYS A 276 -7.34 -1.54 -7.49
C LYS A 276 -8.27 -0.35 -7.72
N GLY A 277 -7.73 0.86 -7.81
CA GLY A 277 -8.49 2.05 -8.16
C GLY A 277 -9.08 1.95 -9.57
N VAL A 278 -8.31 1.44 -10.53
CA VAL A 278 -8.80 1.14 -11.88
C VAL A 278 -9.90 0.08 -11.83
N GLU A 279 -9.68 -1.03 -11.14
CA GLU A 279 -10.65 -2.12 -10.99
C GLU A 279 -11.96 -1.65 -10.34
N TRP A 280 -11.86 -0.82 -9.30
CA TRP A 280 -13.02 -0.23 -8.65
C TRP A 280 -13.81 0.67 -9.61
N GLN A 281 -13.13 1.54 -10.38
CA GLN A 281 -13.78 2.39 -11.38
C GLN A 281 -14.47 1.56 -12.47
N ILE A 282 -13.80 0.49 -12.94
CA ILE A 282 -14.38 -0.43 -13.91
C ILE A 282 -15.60 -1.17 -13.34
N SER A 283 -15.54 -1.60 -12.06
CA SER A 283 -16.68 -2.26 -11.43
C SER A 283 -17.90 -1.33 -11.29
N LYS A 284 -17.67 -0.05 -11.05
CA LYS A 284 -18.73 0.97 -11.02
C LYS A 284 -19.31 1.25 -12.40
N LEU A 285 -18.46 1.33 -13.43
CA LEU A 285 -18.92 1.46 -14.82
C LEU A 285 -19.75 0.27 -15.32
N LYS A 286 -19.68 -0.89 -14.67
CA LYS A 286 -20.55 -2.04 -14.97
C LYS A 286 -21.90 -1.98 -14.26
N ALA A 287 -21.98 -1.27 -13.15
CA ALA A 287 -23.18 -1.18 -12.33
C ALA A 287 -24.11 -0.02 -12.76
N ASP A 288 -23.54 0.99 -13.43
CA ASP A 288 -24.26 2.09 -14.08
C ASP A 288 -24.70 1.67 -15.49
#